data_51a15cf8ab7c87badf75f899b78f295c
#
_entry.id   51a15cf8ab7c87badf75f899b78f295c
#
_cell.length_a   1.000
_cell.length_b   1.000
_cell.length_c   1.000
_cell.angle_alpha   90.00
_cell.angle_beta   90.00
_cell.angle_gamma   90.00
#
_symmetry.space_group_name_H-M   'P 1'
#
loop_
_entity.id
_entity.type
_entity.pdbx_description
1 polymer ?
#
loop_
_entity_poly.entity_id
_entity_poly.type
_entity_poly.pdbx_seq_one_letter_code
_entity_poly.pdbx_strand_id
1 'polypeptide(L)'
;YIGKWSDIAESEFNQKVKHKNLDKYIQAHGAKYGEEKEFFLKQADLFIFPTYYHNECFPLVLLEAMEQGLPCISTNEGGIPGIIEEGKTGFIVEKHSPQQLAEKIEYLIGHPMICAEMGKAGKEKFQREFTLEKFENRMKDILKECIASYKK
;
A
#
# COMPACT_ATOMS: atom_id res chain seq x y z
N TYR A 1 0.60 13.39 1.43
CA TYR A 1 1.71 12.60 0.90
C TYR A 1 2.77 12.39 1.98
N ILE A 2 3.23 11.16 2.10
CA ILE A 2 4.33 10.77 2.99
C ILE A 2 5.36 10.01 2.15
N GLY A 3 6.61 10.44 2.16
CA GLY A 3 7.69 9.79 1.43
C GLY A 3 8.89 10.71 1.22
N LYS A 4 9.98 10.11 0.77
CA LYS A 4 11.15 10.87 0.33
C LYS A 4 10.88 11.50 -1.04
N TRP A 5 11.47 12.63 -1.24
CA TRP A 5 11.58 13.24 -2.56
C TRP A 5 12.71 12.54 -3.33
N SER A 6 12.40 12.10 -4.54
CA SER A 6 13.32 11.37 -5.42
C SER A 6 13.36 12.02 -6.81
N ASP A 7 12.34 11.75 -7.62
CA ASP A 7 12.29 12.20 -9.01
C ASP A 7 11.80 13.63 -9.17
N ILE A 8 11.18 14.19 -8.15
CA ILE A 8 10.69 15.57 -8.10
C ILE A 8 11.14 16.23 -6.80
N ALA A 9 11.61 17.46 -6.89
CA ALA A 9 11.93 18.25 -5.71
C ALA A 9 10.66 18.71 -4.96
N GLU A 10 10.73 18.81 -3.64
CA GLU A 10 9.63 19.32 -2.82
C GLU A 10 9.11 20.68 -3.27
N SER A 11 10.01 21.59 -3.65
CA SER A 11 9.66 22.90 -4.16
C SER A 11 8.84 22.85 -5.45
N GLU A 12 9.19 21.95 -6.36
CA GLU A 12 8.46 21.75 -7.62
C GLU A 12 7.07 21.16 -7.36
N PHE A 13 6.97 20.17 -6.47
CA PHE A 13 5.68 19.63 -6.05
C PHE A 13 4.76 20.71 -5.47
N ASN A 14 5.28 21.49 -4.52
CA ASN A 14 4.52 22.55 -3.86
C ASN A 14 4.09 23.63 -4.86
N GLN A 15 4.91 23.98 -5.84
CA GLN A 15 4.54 24.87 -6.93
C GLN A 15 3.38 24.32 -7.78
N LYS A 16 3.43 23.04 -8.14
CA LYS A 16 2.34 22.37 -8.89
C LYS A 16 1.04 22.34 -8.11
N VAL A 17 1.10 22.01 -6.81
CA VAL A 17 -0.06 22.01 -5.92
C VAL A 17 -0.70 23.40 -5.85
N LYS A 18 0.11 24.43 -5.64
CA LYS A 18 -0.35 25.83 -5.57
C LYS A 18 -0.91 26.32 -6.91
N HIS A 19 -0.24 26.04 -8.01
CA HIS A 19 -0.70 26.42 -9.35
C HIS A 19 -2.08 25.84 -9.68
N LYS A 20 -2.38 24.67 -9.14
CA LYS A 20 -3.68 24.01 -9.31
C LYS A 20 -4.72 24.38 -8.23
N ASN A 21 -4.39 25.29 -7.30
CA ASN A 21 -5.23 25.64 -6.15
C ASN A 21 -5.61 24.44 -5.25
N LEU A 22 -4.69 23.48 -5.09
CA LEU A 22 -4.90 22.26 -4.32
C LEU A 22 -4.24 22.28 -2.93
N ASP A 23 -3.63 23.41 -2.54
CA ASP A 23 -2.89 23.60 -1.29
C ASP A 23 -3.74 23.38 -0.01
N LYS A 24 -5.04 23.54 -0.11
CA LYS A 24 -6.00 23.24 0.98
C LYS A 24 -6.30 21.74 1.13
N TYR A 25 -6.02 20.93 0.12
CA TYR A 25 -6.40 19.53 0.04
C TYR A 25 -5.20 18.59 0.05
N ILE A 26 -4.02 19.07 -0.34
CA ILE A 26 -2.81 18.27 -0.48
C ILE A 26 -1.75 18.78 0.48
N GLN A 27 -1.29 17.89 1.36
CA GLN A 27 -0.19 18.15 2.29
C GLN A 27 0.92 17.14 2.07
N ALA A 28 2.16 17.61 2.06
CA ALA A 28 3.35 16.77 1.99
C ALA A 28 4.10 16.84 3.32
N HIS A 29 4.27 15.69 3.95
CA HIS A 29 4.87 15.59 5.29
C HIS A 29 6.32 15.08 5.24
N GLY A 30 6.91 14.88 4.05
CA GLY A 30 8.23 14.30 3.89
C GLY A 30 8.29 12.83 4.33
N ALA A 31 9.49 12.33 4.55
CA ALA A 31 9.68 10.96 4.99
C ALA A 31 9.29 10.80 6.47
N LYS A 32 8.50 9.77 6.77
CA LYS A 32 8.09 9.39 8.12
C LYS A 32 8.42 7.92 8.37
N TYR A 33 8.81 7.60 9.60
CA TYR A 33 9.21 6.26 10.01
C TYR A 33 8.64 5.93 11.39
N GLY A 34 8.57 4.63 11.73
CA GLY A 34 8.13 4.16 13.04
C GLY A 34 6.78 4.75 13.45
N GLU A 35 6.70 5.22 14.68
CA GLU A 35 5.47 5.76 15.29
C GLU A 35 4.87 6.95 14.52
N GLU A 36 5.70 7.82 13.93
CA GLU A 36 5.18 8.93 13.13
C GLU A 36 4.44 8.44 11.88
N LYS A 37 4.96 7.43 11.18
CA LYS A 37 4.30 6.82 10.02
C LYS A 37 3.01 6.12 10.44
N GLU A 38 3.07 5.35 11.51
CA GLU A 38 1.91 4.65 12.06
C GLU A 38 0.79 5.62 12.45
N PHE A 39 1.13 6.77 13.06
CA PHE A 39 0.17 7.81 13.37
C PHE A 39 -0.62 8.28 12.14
N PHE A 40 0.05 8.51 11.02
CA PHE A 40 -0.64 8.89 9.78
C PHE A 40 -1.50 7.76 9.20
N LEU A 41 -1.01 6.51 9.25
CA LEU A 41 -1.79 5.37 8.79
C LEU A 41 -3.07 5.19 9.61
N LYS A 42 -3.01 5.36 10.93
CA LYS A 42 -4.19 5.27 11.82
C LYS A 42 -5.24 6.35 11.58
N GLN A 43 -4.88 7.47 10.99
CA GLN A 43 -5.79 8.58 10.69
C GLN A 43 -6.33 8.54 9.26
N ALA A 44 -5.80 7.65 8.42
CA ALA A 44 -6.20 7.54 7.04
C ALA A 44 -7.46 6.68 6.90
N ASP A 45 -8.25 6.98 5.87
CA ASP A 45 -9.41 6.17 5.45
C ASP A 45 -9.04 5.22 4.31
N LEU A 46 -7.96 5.54 3.57
CA LEU A 46 -7.55 4.85 2.35
C LEU A 46 -6.04 4.99 2.15
N PHE A 47 -5.39 3.92 1.72
CA PHE A 47 -3.98 3.95 1.34
C PHE A 47 -3.79 3.84 -0.17
N ILE A 48 -3.03 4.77 -0.73
CA ILE A 48 -2.81 4.88 -2.18
C ILE A 48 -1.33 4.78 -2.48
N PHE A 49 -0.94 3.75 -3.24
CA PHE A 49 0.45 3.50 -3.63
C PHE A 49 0.55 3.18 -5.13
N PRO A 50 0.39 4.16 -6.03
CA PRO A 50 0.33 3.97 -7.47
C PRO A 50 1.74 3.89 -8.08
N THR A 51 2.55 2.95 -7.62
CA THR A 51 3.93 2.78 -8.06
C THR A 51 4.00 2.26 -9.50
N TYR A 52 5.03 2.67 -10.23
CA TYR A 52 5.46 2.09 -11.50
C TYR A 52 6.98 1.79 -11.49
N TYR A 53 7.52 1.67 -10.29
CA TYR A 53 8.92 1.34 -10.09
C TYR A 53 9.16 -0.13 -10.45
N HIS A 54 9.82 -0.38 -11.57
CA HIS A 54 10.00 -1.72 -12.15
C HIS A 54 10.80 -2.70 -11.27
N ASN A 55 11.52 -2.22 -10.28
CA ASN A 55 12.20 -3.07 -9.29
C ASN A 55 11.39 -3.24 -7.99
N GLU A 56 10.11 -2.87 -7.99
CA GLU A 56 9.24 -3.11 -6.85
C GLU A 56 8.99 -4.60 -6.69
N CYS A 57 9.58 -5.19 -5.67
CA CYS A 57 9.43 -6.62 -5.42
C CYS A 57 8.21 -6.92 -4.53
N PHE A 58 8.19 -6.32 -3.34
CA PHE A 58 7.18 -6.60 -2.33
C PHE A 58 7.07 -5.40 -1.37
N PRO A 59 6.19 -4.43 -1.63
CA PRO A 59 6.15 -3.18 -0.88
C PRO A 59 5.56 -3.36 0.52
N LEU A 60 6.42 -3.32 1.54
CA LEU A 60 6.02 -3.48 2.94
C LEU A 60 5.02 -2.41 3.40
N VAL A 61 4.99 -1.25 2.76
CA VAL A 61 4.04 -0.17 3.09
C VAL A 61 2.59 -0.58 2.85
N LEU A 62 2.33 -1.52 1.93
CA LEU A 62 0.99 -2.09 1.74
C LEU A 62 0.59 -2.98 2.92
N LEU A 63 1.54 -3.75 3.46
CA LEU A 63 1.29 -4.60 4.63
C LEU A 63 1.03 -3.74 5.86
N GLU A 64 1.78 -2.65 6.03
CA GLU A 64 1.58 -1.69 7.12
C GLU A 64 0.20 -1.03 7.05
N ALA A 65 -0.26 -0.68 5.85
CA ALA A 65 -1.61 -0.14 5.63
C ALA A 65 -2.70 -1.18 5.94
N MET A 66 -2.52 -2.42 5.47
CA MET A 66 -3.45 -3.53 5.74
C MET A 66 -3.52 -3.86 7.24
N GLU A 67 -2.39 -3.79 7.96
CA GLU A 67 -2.35 -3.97 9.42
C GLU A 67 -3.23 -2.95 10.14
N GLN A 68 -3.27 -1.70 9.66
CA GLN A 68 -4.14 -0.65 10.19
C GLN A 68 -5.60 -0.77 9.70
N GLY A 69 -5.89 -1.71 8.81
CA GLY A 69 -7.23 -1.92 8.28
C GLY A 69 -7.61 -0.94 7.18
N LEU A 70 -6.63 -0.43 6.44
CA LEU A 70 -6.87 0.46 5.30
C LEU A 70 -7.08 -0.34 4.02
N PRO A 71 -8.12 -0.04 3.24
CA PRO A 71 -8.19 -0.54 1.87
C PRO A 71 -7.06 0.10 1.05
N CYS A 72 -6.48 -0.68 0.15
CA CYS A 72 -5.32 -0.25 -0.62
C CYS A 72 -5.67 -0.07 -2.10
N ILE A 73 -5.22 1.02 -2.72
CA ILE A 73 -5.24 1.16 -4.17
C ILE A 73 -3.79 1.21 -4.66
N SER A 74 -3.42 0.31 -5.55
CA SER A 74 -2.07 0.24 -6.10
C SER A 74 -2.09 -0.19 -7.57
N THR A 75 -0.92 -0.49 -8.12
CA THR A 75 -0.75 -0.92 -9.52
C THR A 75 -0.31 -2.38 -9.60
N ASN A 76 -0.39 -2.95 -10.78
CA ASN A 76 0.11 -4.30 -11.06
C ASN A 76 1.65 -4.27 -11.24
N GLU A 77 2.39 -4.15 -10.11
CA GLU A 77 3.85 -4.16 -10.11
C GLU A 77 4.38 -5.19 -9.11
N GLY A 78 5.41 -5.93 -9.48
CA GLY A 78 6.09 -6.89 -8.60
C GLY A 78 5.14 -7.84 -7.87
N GLY A 79 5.27 -7.91 -6.55
CA GLY A 79 4.43 -8.76 -5.68
C GLY A 79 3.09 -8.17 -5.28
N ILE A 80 2.73 -6.97 -5.73
CA ILE A 80 1.48 -6.29 -5.33
C ILE A 80 0.23 -7.14 -5.58
N PRO A 81 0.07 -7.85 -6.73
CA PRO A 81 -1.08 -8.73 -6.95
C PRO A 81 -1.20 -9.90 -5.96
N GLY A 82 -0.10 -10.28 -5.31
CA GLY A 82 -0.12 -11.25 -4.21
C GLY A 82 -0.58 -10.63 -2.87
N ILE A 83 -0.40 -9.32 -2.70
CA ILE A 83 -0.79 -8.60 -1.49
C ILE A 83 -2.25 -8.17 -1.57
N ILE A 84 -2.65 -7.48 -2.65
CA ILE A 84 -4.00 -6.96 -2.84
C ILE A 84 -4.87 -8.00 -3.55
N GLU A 85 -6.00 -8.36 -2.96
CA GLU A 85 -7.08 -9.10 -3.63
C GLU A 85 -8.05 -8.10 -4.24
N GLU A 86 -8.10 -8.06 -5.59
CA GLU A 86 -8.91 -7.11 -6.36
C GLU A 86 -10.39 -7.14 -5.92
N GLY A 87 -10.93 -5.98 -5.60
CA GLY A 87 -12.31 -5.80 -5.16
C GLY A 87 -12.63 -6.32 -3.75
N LYS A 88 -11.66 -6.91 -3.04
CA LYS A 88 -11.85 -7.50 -1.71
C LYS A 88 -11.02 -6.82 -0.62
N THR A 89 -9.73 -6.60 -0.87
CA THR A 89 -8.84 -5.90 0.08
C THR A 89 -8.36 -4.57 -0.45
N GLY A 90 -8.70 -4.24 -1.69
CA GLY A 90 -8.29 -3.04 -2.39
C GLY A 90 -8.56 -3.12 -3.88
N PHE A 91 -7.95 -2.22 -4.63
CA PHE A 91 -8.02 -2.18 -6.07
C PHE A 91 -6.64 -2.11 -6.70
N ILE A 92 -6.50 -2.76 -7.86
CA ILE A 92 -5.31 -2.67 -8.71
C ILE A 92 -5.71 -1.87 -9.95
N VAL A 93 -5.00 -0.77 -10.20
CA VAL A 93 -5.21 0.11 -11.34
C VAL A 93 -4.05 0.02 -12.32
N GLU A 94 -4.28 0.42 -13.56
CA GLU A 94 -3.21 0.49 -14.56
C GLU A 94 -2.16 1.52 -14.20
N LYS A 95 -0.90 1.19 -14.51
CA LYS A 95 0.22 2.13 -14.37
C LYS A 95 -0.03 3.37 -15.23
N HIS A 96 0.39 4.52 -14.75
CA HIS A 96 0.23 5.80 -15.46
C HIS A 96 -1.22 6.16 -15.80
N SER A 97 -2.22 5.59 -15.08
CA SER A 97 -3.63 5.87 -15.26
C SER A 97 -4.22 6.65 -14.08
N PRO A 98 -3.98 7.97 -13.98
CA PRO A 98 -4.57 8.79 -12.94
C PRO A 98 -6.10 8.79 -12.98
N GLN A 99 -6.69 8.55 -14.15
CA GLN A 99 -8.13 8.44 -14.34
C GLN A 99 -8.71 7.25 -13.56
N GLN A 100 -8.17 6.05 -13.78
CA GLN A 100 -8.63 4.86 -13.04
C GLN A 100 -8.40 5.00 -11.54
N LEU A 101 -7.27 5.62 -11.15
CA LEU A 101 -6.99 5.89 -9.74
C LEU A 101 -8.07 6.78 -9.12
N ALA A 102 -8.42 7.89 -9.78
CA ALA A 102 -9.46 8.81 -9.34
C ALA A 102 -10.82 8.10 -9.24
N GLU A 103 -11.22 7.31 -10.24
CA GLU A 103 -12.46 6.54 -10.25
C GLU A 103 -12.56 5.59 -9.04
N LYS A 104 -11.46 4.88 -8.70
CA LYS A 104 -11.46 3.98 -7.54
C LYS A 104 -11.51 4.73 -6.20
N ILE A 105 -10.84 5.88 -6.12
CA ILE A 105 -10.93 6.75 -4.94
C ILE A 105 -12.36 7.27 -4.77
N GLU A 106 -12.96 7.84 -5.81
CA GLU A 106 -14.33 8.33 -5.79
C GLU A 106 -15.34 7.23 -5.44
N TYR A 107 -15.14 6.03 -5.98
CA TYR A 107 -15.96 4.87 -5.65
C TYR A 107 -15.93 4.58 -4.15
N LEU A 108 -14.74 4.51 -3.52
CA LEU A 108 -14.63 4.22 -2.09
C LEU A 108 -15.17 5.37 -1.21
N ILE A 109 -14.98 6.62 -1.60
CA ILE A 109 -15.57 7.78 -0.93
C ILE A 109 -17.09 7.71 -0.96
N GLY A 110 -17.66 7.33 -2.10
CA GLY A 110 -19.11 7.18 -2.27
C GLY A 110 -19.72 5.95 -1.57
N HIS A 111 -18.88 5.00 -1.14
CA HIS A 111 -19.33 3.73 -0.54
C HIS A 111 -18.58 3.41 0.76
N PRO A 112 -18.80 4.18 1.85
CA PRO A 112 -18.02 4.05 3.08
C PRO A 112 -18.15 2.67 3.73
N MET A 113 -19.26 1.98 3.58
CA MET A 113 -19.43 0.60 4.08
C MET A 113 -18.51 -0.38 3.35
N ILE A 114 -18.41 -0.27 2.03
CA ILE A 114 -17.51 -1.10 1.20
C ILE A 114 -16.04 -0.77 1.57
N CYS A 115 -15.72 0.50 1.76
CA CYS A 115 -14.40 0.94 2.19
C CYS A 115 -14.01 0.26 3.51
N ALA A 116 -14.88 0.29 4.51
CA ALA A 116 -14.65 -0.34 5.81
C ALA A 116 -14.53 -1.88 5.72
N GLU A 117 -15.41 -2.54 4.97
CA GLU A 117 -15.36 -3.99 4.74
C GLU A 117 -14.07 -4.42 4.05
N MET A 118 -13.64 -3.66 3.05
CA MET A 118 -12.42 -3.89 2.30
C MET A 118 -11.18 -3.73 3.18
N GLY A 119 -11.13 -2.70 4.01
CA GLY A 119 -10.06 -2.49 4.99
C GLY A 119 -10.00 -3.62 6.03
N LYS A 120 -11.17 -4.06 6.55
CA LYS A 120 -11.26 -5.21 7.45
C LYS A 120 -10.74 -6.49 6.81
N ALA A 121 -11.14 -6.78 5.57
CA ALA A 121 -10.67 -7.95 4.82
C ALA A 121 -9.15 -7.89 4.59
N GLY A 122 -8.60 -6.71 4.33
CA GLY A 122 -7.16 -6.47 4.24
C GLY A 122 -6.44 -6.83 5.53
N LYS A 123 -6.94 -6.36 6.68
CA LYS A 123 -6.37 -6.66 7.99
C LYS A 123 -6.43 -8.15 8.31
N GLU A 124 -7.53 -8.81 8.02
CA GLU A 124 -7.67 -10.27 8.20
C GLU A 124 -6.66 -11.04 7.33
N LYS A 125 -6.46 -10.62 6.09
CA LYS A 125 -5.44 -11.21 5.21
C LYS A 125 -4.03 -10.98 5.75
N PHE A 126 -3.70 -9.77 6.20
CA PHE A 126 -2.42 -9.48 6.84
C PHE A 126 -2.16 -10.43 8.02
N GLN A 127 -3.11 -10.56 8.94
CA GLN A 127 -2.98 -11.43 10.11
C GLN A 127 -2.82 -12.91 9.73
N ARG A 128 -3.49 -13.35 8.68
CA ARG A 128 -3.42 -14.75 8.21
C ARG A 128 -2.13 -15.07 7.48
N GLU A 129 -1.55 -14.12 6.75
CA GLU A 129 -0.51 -14.42 5.76
C GLU A 129 0.81 -13.68 5.95
N PHE A 130 0.81 -12.47 6.52
CA PHE A 130 1.93 -11.55 6.39
C PHE A 130 2.56 -11.10 7.71
N THR A 131 2.14 -11.65 8.86
CA THR A 131 2.80 -11.35 10.12
C THR A 131 4.22 -11.91 10.15
N LEU A 132 5.09 -11.31 10.99
CA LEU A 132 6.46 -11.79 11.17
C LEU A 132 6.50 -13.28 11.56
N GLU A 133 5.60 -13.71 12.45
CA GLU A 133 5.48 -15.13 12.83
C GLU A 133 5.18 -16.03 11.63
N LYS A 134 4.28 -15.61 10.73
CA LYS A 134 3.96 -16.37 9.51
C LYS A 134 5.15 -16.44 8.58
N PHE A 135 5.87 -15.35 8.41
CA PHE A 135 7.09 -15.31 7.61
C PHE A 135 8.16 -16.25 8.18
N GLU A 136 8.43 -16.18 9.49
CA GLU A 136 9.42 -17.04 10.14
C GLU A 136 9.07 -18.54 10.01
N ASN A 137 7.81 -18.89 10.22
CA ASN A 137 7.38 -20.28 10.13
C ASN A 137 7.51 -20.81 8.70
N ARG A 138 7.08 -20.05 7.68
CA ARG A 138 7.27 -20.43 6.27
C ARG A 138 8.75 -20.59 5.93
N MET A 139 9.60 -19.69 6.37
CA MET A 139 11.04 -19.75 6.12
C MET A 139 11.66 -21.00 6.77
N LYS A 140 11.29 -21.32 8.03
CA LYS A 140 11.73 -22.53 8.72
C LYS A 140 11.32 -23.81 7.95
N ASP A 141 10.11 -23.85 7.42
CA ASP A 141 9.64 -25.01 6.69
C ASP A 141 10.35 -25.18 5.35
N ILE A 142 10.54 -24.12 4.58
CA ILE A 142 11.33 -24.13 3.34
C ILE A 142 12.76 -24.63 3.61
N LEU A 143 13.42 -24.13 4.66
CA LEU A 143 14.77 -24.56 5.01
C LEU A 143 14.83 -26.06 5.40
N LYS A 144 13.82 -26.55 6.14
CA LYS A 144 13.75 -27.99 6.48
C LYS A 144 13.57 -28.86 5.22
N GLU A 145 12.71 -28.44 4.31
CA GLU A 145 12.50 -29.15 3.03
C GLU A 145 13.78 -29.19 2.18
N CYS A 146 14.49 -28.06 2.08
CA CYS A 146 15.77 -27.98 1.39
C CYS A 146 16.80 -28.95 1.99
N ILE A 147 16.93 -28.98 3.33
CA ILE A 147 17.86 -29.89 4.02
C ILE A 147 17.48 -31.35 3.80
N ALA A 148 16.17 -31.67 3.83
CA ALA A 148 15.69 -33.04 3.62
C ALA A 148 15.94 -33.53 2.18
N SER A 149 15.83 -32.63 1.19
CA SER A 149 16.09 -32.93 -0.22
C SER A 149 17.60 -33.13 -0.51
N TYR A 150 18.46 -32.41 0.20
CA TYR A 150 19.91 -32.52 0.03
C TYR A 150 20.51 -33.82 0.60
N LYS A 151 19.80 -34.48 1.54
CA LYS A 151 20.26 -35.75 2.16
C LYS A 151 19.85 -37.00 1.38
N LYS A 152 19.19 -36.85 0.26
CA LYS A 152 18.88 -37.96 -0.71
C LYS A 152 19.89 -37.95 -1.84
#